data_352d6112e7d47af172cf7db89186f4c0
#
_entry.id   352d6112e7d47af172cf7db89186f4c0
#
_cell.length_a   1.000
_cell.length_b   1.000
_cell.length_c   1.000
_cell.angle_alpha   90.00
_cell.angle_beta   90.00
_cell.angle_gamma   90.00
#
_symmetry.space_group_name_H-M   'P 1'
#
loop_
_entity.id
_entity.type
_entity.pdbx_description
1 polymer ?
#
loop_
_entity_poly.entity_id
_entity_poly.type
_entity_poly.pdbx_seq_one_letter_code
_entity_poly.pdbx_strand_id
1 'polypeptide(L)'
;LMMSLWDALRMNMMISYQELVRTFPNAYATYNVTNSSPGSTDQYVSLSGVALENHNLDWNVQQGYSNREDASGGVYGNYRGSTGSVNAGYSYAKHSQLINYGLSGGVLMHADGITLGQEMSETAVLVKAPGLKNVRLENDATIETDSRGYAIIPYVTPYHRTNVTLDSTTLGNNMELPNTTQKVVPTRAAVVRANFAGNIGRRAFLILKRASGENVPYGATVTSTTDKNAQASIVSDGGMVYMSGLKDNGEVYAQWGSKTGQQCKAAYSLAREIEGIAQTTAVCHQQGK
;
A
#
# COMPACT_ATOMS: atom_id res chain seq x y z
N LEU A 1 -19.17 -36.43 -43.34
CA LEU A 1 -18.84 -36.09 -41.96
C LEU A 1 -17.54 -35.26 -41.94
N MET A 2 -17.61 -34.02 -42.39
CA MET A 2 -16.55 -33.05 -42.21
C MET A 2 -17.08 -32.05 -41.16
N MET A 3 -17.03 -32.40 -39.91
CA MET A 3 -16.98 -31.37 -38.87
C MET A 3 -15.64 -30.68 -39.10
N SER A 4 -15.71 -29.43 -39.48
CA SER A 4 -14.57 -28.72 -40.01
C SER A 4 -13.53 -28.54 -38.92
N LEU A 5 -12.26 -28.62 -39.29
CA LEU A 5 -11.11 -28.25 -38.48
C LEU A 5 -11.30 -26.87 -37.79
N TRP A 6 -12.18 -26.05 -38.34
CA TRP A 6 -12.61 -24.75 -37.85
C TRP A 6 -13.46 -24.81 -36.57
N ASP A 7 -14.33 -25.85 -36.42
CA ASP A 7 -15.15 -25.98 -35.19
C ASP A 7 -14.30 -26.53 -34.04
N ALA A 8 -13.33 -27.39 -34.33
CA ALA A 8 -12.36 -27.84 -33.32
C ALA A 8 -11.39 -26.74 -32.90
N LEU A 9 -10.94 -25.89 -33.85
CA LEU A 9 -10.15 -24.70 -33.54
C LEU A 9 -10.95 -23.64 -32.76
N ARG A 10 -12.22 -23.42 -33.09
CA ARG A 10 -13.11 -22.51 -32.34
C ARG A 10 -13.37 -23.00 -30.92
N MET A 11 -13.63 -24.30 -30.75
CA MET A 11 -13.84 -24.88 -29.41
C MET A 11 -12.56 -24.81 -28.56
N ASN A 12 -11.39 -25.15 -29.12
CA ASN A 12 -10.13 -25.02 -28.41
C ASN A 12 -9.77 -23.55 -28.08
N MET A 13 -10.05 -22.61 -29.00
CA MET A 13 -9.87 -21.19 -28.72
C MET A 13 -10.82 -20.67 -27.66
N MET A 14 -12.09 -21.10 -27.64
CA MET A 14 -13.04 -20.73 -26.58
C MET A 14 -12.67 -21.32 -25.20
N ILE A 15 -12.21 -22.57 -25.17
CA ILE A 15 -11.77 -23.21 -23.91
C ILE A 15 -10.51 -22.52 -23.40
N SER A 16 -9.55 -22.24 -24.29
CA SER A 16 -8.31 -21.52 -23.96
C SER A 16 -8.60 -20.09 -23.48
N TYR A 17 -9.56 -19.40 -24.10
CA TYR A 17 -9.98 -18.06 -23.68
C TYR A 17 -10.68 -18.07 -22.30
N GLN A 18 -11.56 -19.03 -22.04
CA GLN A 18 -12.21 -19.15 -20.74
C GLN A 18 -11.23 -19.50 -19.61
N GLU A 19 -10.24 -20.33 -19.90
CA GLU A 19 -9.22 -20.69 -18.92
C GLU A 19 -8.24 -19.52 -18.69
N LEU A 20 -7.88 -18.80 -19.74
CA LEU A 20 -7.04 -17.60 -19.65
C LEU A 20 -7.72 -16.48 -18.85
N VAL A 21 -9.01 -16.22 -19.09
CA VAL A 21 -9.81 -15.24 -18.33
C VAL A 21 -9.98 -15.66 -16.87
N ARG A 22 -10.01 -16.96 -16.60
CA ARG A 22 -10.14 -17.48 -15.24
C ARG A 22 -8.83 -17.41 -14.46
N THR A 23 -7.70 -17.59 -15.15
CA THR A 23 -6.35 -17.61 -14.56
C THR A 23 -5.71 -16.21 -14.57
N PHE A 24 -6.04 -15.39 -15.58
CA PHE A 24 -5.49 -14.04 -15.78
C PHE A 24 -6.61 -13.06 -16.14
N PRO A 25 -7.36 -12.55 -15.16
CA PRO A 25 -8.53 -11.69 -15.40
C PRO A 25 -8.23 -10.40 -16.17
N ASN A 26 -6.97 -9.98 -16.24
CA ASN A 26 -6.50 -8.77 -16.92
C ASN A 26 -5.60 -9.11 -18.14
N ALA A 27 -5.84 -10.23 -18.82
CA ALA A 27 -5.10 -10.62 -20.00
C ALA A 27 -5.91 -10.41 -21.29
N TYR A 28 -5.23 -10.03 -22.35
CA TYR A 28 -5.82 -9.88 -23.68
C TYR A 28 -4.93 -10.53 -24.75
N ALA A 29 -5.58 -11.01 -25.82
CA ALA A 29 -4.93 -11.61 -26.97
C ALA A 29 -5.10 -10.70 -28.19
N THR A 30 -4.03 -10.57 -28.97
CA THR A 30 -4.09 -9.91 -30.29
C THR A 30 -3.61 -10.85 -31.37
N TYR A 31 -4.24 -10.78 -32.53
CA TYR A 31 -3.85 -11.51 -33.74
C TYR A 31 -3.78 -10.54 -34.92
N ASN A 32 -2.66 -10.52 -35.60
CA ASN A 32 -2.44 -9.66 -36.75
C ASN A 32 -1.95 -10.50 -37.94
N VAL A 33 -2.46 -10.19 -39.12
CA VAL A 33 -1.97 -10.72 -40.38
C VAL A 33 -1.65 -9.55 -41.27
N THR A 34 -0.42 -9.50 -41.76
CA THR A 34 0.04 -8.48 -42.69
C THR A 34 0.50 -9.13 -43.99
N ASN A 35 -0.07 -8.70 -45.11
CA ASN A 35 0.36 -9.09 -46.41
C ASN A 35 1.08 -7.93 -47.09
N SER A 36 2.34 -8.13 -47.47
CA SER A 36 3.16 -7.11 -48.12
C SER A 36 3.51 -7.52 -49.55
N SER A 37 3.45 -6.61 -50.49
CA SER A 37 3.90 -6.85 -51.89
C SER A 37 5.43 -6.67 -51.96
N PRO A 38 6.15 -7.59 -52.63
CA PRO A 38 5.74 -8.79 -53.34
C PRO A 38 5.77 -10.07 -52.48
N GLY A 39 4.59 -10.52 -52.04
CA GLY A 39 4.39 -11.88 -51.53
C GLY A 39 4.96 -12.24 -50.16
N SER A 40 5.05 -11.30 -49.20
CA SER A 40 5.29 -11.60 -47.78
C SER A 40 3.98 -11.67 -47.03
N THR A 41 3.77 -12.75 -46.28
CA THR A 41 2.68 -12.91 -45.34
C THR A 41 3.29 -13.11 -43.95
N ASP A 42 2.99 -12.17 -43.06
CA ASP A 42 3.44 -12.19 -41.69
C ASP A 42 2.22 -12.37 -40.79
N GLN A 43 2.28 -13.35 -39.91
CA GLN A 43 1.25 -13.66 -38.90
C GLN A 43 1.86 -13.48 -37.53
N TYR A 44 1.08 -12.88 -36.65
CA TYR A 44 1.55 -12.53 -35.31
C TYR A 44 0.42 -12.69 -34.30
N VAL A 45 0.70 -13.43 -33.23
CA VAL A 45 -0.17 -13.62 -32.09
C VAL A 45 0.56 -13.11 -30.84
N SER A 46 -0.07 -12.31 -30.03
CA SER A 46 0.45 -11.97 -28.72
C SER A 46 -0.60 -12.11 -27.63
N LEU A 47 -0.13 -12.50 -26.47
CA LEU A 47 -0.86 -12.53 -25.22
C LEU A 47 -0.18 -11.54 -24.27
N SER A 48 -0.92 -10.62 -23.71
CA SER A 48 -0.40 -9.63 -22.76
C SER A 48 -1.33 -9.51 -21.58
N GLY A 49 -0.79 -9.18 -20.45
CA GLY A 49 -1.60 -8.99 -19.25
C GLY A 49 -0.83 -8.38 -18.10
N VAL A 50 -1.57 -8.15 -17.04
CA VAL A 50 -1.04 -7.68 -15.77
C VAL A 50 -1.31 -8.75 -14.73
N ALA A 51 -0.31 -9.04 -13.90
CA ALA A 51 -0.38 -10.07 -12.88
C ALA A 51 0.04 -9.51 -11.51
N LEU A 52 -0.12 -10.32 -10.48
CA LEU A 52 0.07 -10.03 -9.07
C LEU A 52 -1.01 -9.11 -8.48
N GLU A 53 -1.15 -9.16 -7.18
CA GLU A 53 -2.24 -8.50 -6.44
C GLU A 53 -2.25 -6.97 -6.62
N ASN A 54 -1.07 -6.36 -6.74
CA ASN A 54 -0.91 -4.91 -6.93
C ASN A 54 -0.82 -4.50 -8.40
N HIS A 55 -1.10 -5.40 -9.36
CA HIS A 55 -0.97 -5.15 -10.79
C HIS A 55 0.44 -4.65 -11.19
N ASN A 56 1.45 -5.10 -10.48
CA ASN A 56 2.82 -4.61 -10.61
C ASN A 56 3.72 -5.48 -11.50
N LEU A 57 3.17 -6.52 -12.14
CA LEU A 57 3.86 -7.35 -13.13
C LEU A 57 3.14 -7.26 -14.47
N ASP A 58 3.70 -6.50 -15.41
CA ASP A 58 3.29 -6.53 -16.81
C ASP A 58 4.00 -7.69 -17.51
N TRP A 59 3.28 -8.46 -18.31
CA TRP A 59 3.86 -9.56 -19.07
C TRP A 59 3.32 -9.62 -20.50
N ASN A 60 4.15 -10.10 -21.42
CA ASN A 60 3.80 -10.32 -22.81
C ASN A 60 4.46 -11.59 -23.31
N VAL A 61 3.70 -12.38 -24.04
CA VAL A 61 4.17 -13.56 -24.79
C VAL A 61 3.72 -13.39 -26.23
N GLN A 62 4.64 -13.57 -27.16
CA GLN A 62 4.37 -13.37 -28.57
C GLN A 62 4.95 -14.49 -29.43
N GLN A 63 4.22 -14.82 -30.51
CA GLN A 63 4.63 -15.78 -31.52
C GLN A 63 4.30 -15.23 -32.89
N GLY A 64 5.28 -15.19 -33.77
CA GLY A 64 5.14 -14.78 -35.14
C GLY A 64 5.57 -15.91 -36.13
N TYR A 65 5.04 -15.83 -37.31
CA TYR A 65 5.49 -16.64 -38.45
C TYR A 65 5.47 -15.77 -39.70
N SER A 66 6.56 -15.80 -40.42
CA SER A 66 6.71 -15.16 -41.73
C SER A 66 7.13 -16.19 -42.77
N ASN A 67 6.55 -16.10 -43.97
CA ASN A 67 6.94 -16.98 -45.08
C ASN A 67 8.37 -16.69 -45.61
N ARG A 68 9.02 -15.63 -45.14
CA ARG A 68 10.41 -15.26 -45.46
C ARG A 68 11.40 -15.51 -44.32
N GLU A 69 10.95 -15.27 -43.10
CA GLU A 69 11.81 -15.28 -41.91
C GLU A 69 11.54 -16.46 -40.96
N ASP A 70 10.59 -17.35 -41.32
CA ASP A 70 10.16 -18.48 -40.50
C ASP A 70 9.52 -18.07 -39.17
N ALA A 71 9.67 -18.91 -38.13
CA ALA A 71 9.09 -18.67 -36.83
C ALA A 71 9.94 -17.70 -35.98
N SER A 72 9.27 -16.79 -35.31
CA SER A 72 9.86 -15.87 -34.33
C SER A 72 8.95 -15.77 -33.11
N GLY A 73 9.50 -15.43 -31.98
CA GLY A 73 8.69 -15.25 -30.78
C GLY A 73 9.48 -14.68 -29.60
N GLY A 74 8.78 -14.48 -28.51
CA GLY A 74 9.42 -13.96 -27.30
C GLY A 74 8.50 -13.92 -26.10
N VAL A 75 9.12 -13.75 -24.97
CA VAL A 75 8.47 -13.49 -23.69
C VAL A 75 9.15 -12.29 -23.05
N TYR A 76 8.34 -11.44 -22.45
CA TYR A 76 8.78 -10.23 -21.75
C TYR A 76 8.01 -10.06 -20.45
N GLY A 77 8.71 -9.67 -19.39
CA GLY A 77 8.14 -9.32 -18.10
C GLY A 77 8.74 -8.03 -17.56
N ASN A 78 7.91 -7.21 -16.96
CA ASN A 78 8.32 -5.98 -16.26
C ASN A 78 7.64 -5.90 -14.91
N TYR A 79 8.42 -6.02 -13.85
CA TYR A 79 7.96 -5.89 -12.47
C TYR A 79 8.29 -4.51 -11.93
N ARG A 80 7.28 -3.79 -11.41
CA ARG A 80 7.41 -2.50 -10.74
C ARG A 80 7.14 -2.64 -9.26
N GLY A 81 8.19 -2.50 -8.45
CA GLY A 81 8.10 -2.50 -6.99
C GLY A 81 8.24 -1.08 -6.41
N SER A 82 8.04 -0.96 -5.10
CA SER A 82 8.18 0.31 -4.38
C SER A 82 9.61 0.87 -4.41
N THR A 83 10.62 0.01 -4.54
CA THR A 83 12.04 0.37 -4.50
C THR A 83 12.69 0.46 -5.88
N GLY A 84 11.97 0.14 -6.95
CA GLY A 84 12.46 0.15 -8.32
C GLY A 84 11.73 -0.82 -9.21
N SER A 85 12.17 -0.96 -10.45
CA SER A 85 11.62 -1.90 -11.42
C SER A 85 12.68 -2.81 -12.04
N VAL A 86 12.24 -4.01 -12.37
CA VAL A 86 13.07 -5.04 -13.02
C VAL A 86 12.34 -5.49 -14.26
N ASN A 87 13.02 -5.52 -15.39
CA ASN A 87 12.51 -6.11 -16.61
C ASN A 87 13.42 -7.22 -17.11
N ALA A 88 12.81 -8.22 -17.74
CA ALA A 88 13.52 -9.30 -18.39
C ALA A 88 12.74 -9.75 -19.62
N GLY A 89 13.45 -10.13 -20.67
CA GLY A 89 12.86 -10.62 -21.90
C GLY A 89 13.78 -11.59 -22.63
N TYR A 90 13.16 -12.48 -23.34
CA TYR A 90 13.80 -13.38 -24.27
C TYR A 90 13.05 -13.33 -25.60
N SER A 91 13.76 -13.20 -26.69
CA SER A 91 13.20 -13.29 -28.03
C SER A 91 14.07 -14.14 -28.92
N TYR A 92 13.43 -14.80 -29.89
CA TYR A 92 14.11 -15.62 -30.91
C TYR A 92 13.54 -15.35 -32.29
N ALA A 93 14.41 -15.49 -33.28
CA ALA A 93 14.09 -15.50 -34.68
C ALA A 93 15.00 -16.52 -35.35
N LYS A 94 14.81 -16.80 -36.69
CA LYS A 94 15.50 -17.83 -37.43
C LYS A 94 17.01 -17.99 -37.18
N HIS A 95 17.72 -16.88 -37.01
CA HIS A 95 19.17 -16.86 -36.87
C HIS A 95 19.66 -16.06 -35.65
N SER A 96 18.75 -15.66 -34.75
CA SER A 96 19.09 -14.85 -33.60
C SER A 96 18.31 -15.24 -32.37
N GLN A 97 18.96 -15.14 -31.26
CA GLN A 97 18.35 -15.20 -29.92
C GLN A 97 18.85 -14.02 -29.11
N LEU A 98 17.96 -13.37 -28.43
CA LEU A 98 18.27 -12.20 -27.63
C LEU A 98 17.70 -12.37 -26.23
N ILE A 99 18.54 -12.17 -25.22
CA ILE A 99 18.12 -12.00 -23.83
C ILE A 99 18.38 -10.55 -23.48
N ASN A 100 17.37 -9.88 -22.96
CA ASN A 100 17.49 -8.54 -22.42
C ASN A 100 17.03 -8.53 -20.98
N TYR A 101 17.71 -7.77 -20.15
CA TYR A 101 17.29 -7.51 -18.77
C TYR A 101 17.70 -6.09 -18.39
N GLY A 102 16.93 -5.51 -17.46
CA GLY A 102 17.19 -4.17 -16.97
C GLY A 102 16.73 -4.03 -15.53
N LEU A 103 17.38 -3.10 -14.85
CA LEU A 103 17.05 -2.68 -13.51
C LEU A 103 17.02 -1.15 -13.50
N SER A 104 15.94 -0.56 -12.99
CA SER A 104 15.84 0.88 -12.84
C SER A 104 15.27 1.24 -11.46
N GLY A 105 15.68 2.39 -10.95
CA GLY A 105 15.22 2.89 -9.65
C GLY A 105 15.81 4.24 -9.32
N GLY A 106 15.31 4.81 -8.24
CA GLY A 106 15.73 6.09 -7.71
C GLY A 106 16.29 5.96 -6.29
N VAL A 107 17.22 6.83 -5.95
CA VAL A 107 17.79 6.94 -4.61
C VAL A 107 17.61 8.37 -4.13
N LEU A 108 16.91 8.56 -3.03
CA LEU A 108 16.72 9.87 -2.43
C LEU A 108 17.44 9.94 -1.08
N MET A 109 18.34 10.90 -0.96
CA MET A 109 19.00 11.24 0.31
C MET A 109 18.24 12.38 0.99
N HIS A 110 17.93 12.23 2.26
CA HIS A 110 17.18 13.23 3.03
C HIS A 110 17.69 13.24 4.49
N ALA A 111 17.17 14.19 5.29
CA ALA A 111 17.65 14.40 6.66
C ALA A 111 17.54 13.16 7.58
N ASP A 112 16.60 12.25 7.29
CA ASP A 112 16.35 11.05 8.07
C ASP A 112 17.03 9.78 7.47
N GLY A 113 17.85 9.94 6.40
CA GLY A 113 18.61 8.84 5.76
C GLY A 113 18.39 8.73 4.26
N ILE A 114 18.40 7.50 3.75
CA ILE A 114 18.29 7.19 2.33
C ILE A 114 17.02 6.36 2.12
N THR A 115 16.23 6.72 1.11
CA THR A 115 15.06 5.95 0.66
C THR A 115 15.21 5.57 -0.80
N LEU A 116 14.94 4.32 -1.11
CA LEU A 116 14.90 3.81 -2.48
C LEU A 116 13.49 3.97 -3.03
N GLY A 117 13.39 4.17 -4.33
CA GLY A 117 12.11 4.33 -5.04
C GLY A 117 12.21 3.92 -6.49
N GLN A 118 11.12 4.08 -7.19
CA GLN A 118 11.10 3.98 -8.65
C GLN A 118 11.93 5.12 -9.27
N GLU A 119 12.21 5.05 -10.56
CA GLU A 119 12.91 6.10 -11.29
C GLU A 119 12.19 7.43 -11.12
N MET A 120 12.89 8.43 -10.61
CA MET A 120 12.32 9.72 -10.24
C MET A 120 12.43 10.73 -11.38
N SER A 121 11.40 11.57 -11.52
CA SER A 121 11.45 12.78 -12.34
C SER A 121 12.12 13.95 -11.58
N GLU A 122 12.15 15.12 -12.21
CA GLU A 122 12.66 16.34 -11.58
C GLU A 122 11.90 16.72 -10.29
N THR A 123 10.62 16.35 -10.18
CA THR A 123 9.75 16.74 -9.08
C THR A 123 9.14 15.49 -8.44
N ALA A 124 9.38 15.29 -7.16
CA ALA A 124 8.94 14.12 -6.42
C ALA A 124 8.38 14.49 -5.05
N VAL A 125 7.69 13.55 -4.40
CA VAL A 125 7.25 13.68 -3.02
C VAL A 125 7.86 12.59 -2.17
N LEU A 126 8.48 12.98 -1.07
CA LEU A 126 8.90 12.07 -0.01
C LEU A 126 7.76 11.92 1.01
N VAL A 127 7.19 10.75 1.08
CA VAL A 127 6.25 10.37 2.14
C VAL A 127 7.05 10.03 3.39
N LYS A 128 6.67 10.63 4.52
CA LYS A 128 7.22 10.33 5.84
C LYS A 128 6.10 9.93 6.79
N ALA A 129 6.02 8.67 7.12
CA ALA A 129 5.06 8.06 8.02
C ALA A 129 5.78 7.13 9.01
N PRO A 130 6.56 7.68 9.97
CA PRO A 130 7.46 6.90 10.81
C PRO A 130 6.75 5.75 11.51
N GLY A 131 7.32 4.53 11.37
CA GLY A 131 6.81 3.30 11.96
C GLY A 131 5.63 2.65 11.21
N LEU A 132 5.05 3.30 10.20
CA LEU A 132 4.05 2.71 9.31
C LEU A 132 4.77 2.01 8.15
N LYS A 133 5.04 0.73 8.30
CA LYS A 133 5.72 -0.09 7.29
C LYS A 133 4.72 -0.80 6.39
N ASN A 134 5.08 -0.98 5.11
CA ASN A 134 4.30 -1.69 4.10
C ASN A 134 2.88 -1.11 3.92
N VAL A 135 2.71 0.20 4.13
CA VAL A 135 1.46 0.91 3.89
C VAL A 135 1.47 1.43 2.47
N ARG A 136 0.46 1.06 1.68
CA ARG A 136 0.32 1.45 0.28
C ARG A 136 -0.20 2.87 0.13
N LEU A 137 0.09 3.45 -1.03
CA LEU A 137 -0.53 4.69 -1.46
C LEU A 137 -1.78 4.39 -2.30
N GLU A 138 -2.90 5.09 -2.05
CA GLU A 138 -4.11 4.94 -2.88
C GLU A 138 -3.89 5.40 -4.33
N ASN A 139 -3.04 6.41 -4.52
CA ASN A 139 -2.76 6.97 -5.84
C ASN A 139 -1.93 6.04 -6.73
N ASP A 140 -1.14 5.17 -6.13
CA ASP A 140 -0.33 4.16 -6.83
C ASP A 140 -0.08 2.97 -5.91
N ALA A 141 -0.80 1.88 -6.14
CA ALA A 141 -0.73 0.67 -5.34
C ALA A 141 0.63 -0.07 -5.44
N THR A 142 1.49 0.32 -6.38
CA THR A 142 2.85 -0.23 -6.50
C THR A 142 3.83 0.42 -5.52
N ILE A 143 3.45 1.56 -4.92
CA ILE A 143 4.27 2.29 -3.98
C ILE A 143 3.78 2.02 -2.56
N GLU A 144 4.68 1.53 -1.72
CA GLU A 144 4.43 1.29 -0.31
C GLU A 144 5.60 1.81 0.55
N THR A 145 5.31 2.10 1.80
CA THR A 145 6.31 2.59 2.75
C THR A 145 7.32 1.50 3.11
N ASP A 146 8.59 1.89 3.20
CA ASP A 146 9.70 1.02 3.62
C ASP A 146 9.59 0.61 5.10
N SER A 147 10.54 -0.18 5.59
CA SER A 147 10.62 -0.62 6.99
C SER A 147 10.69 0.52 8.01
N ARG A 148 11.06 1.72 7.59
CA ARG A 148 11.15 2.93 8.42
C ARG A 148 9.94 3.85 8.27
N GLY A 149 9.03 3.55 7.32
CA GLY A 149 7.85 4.35 7.00
C GLY A 149 8.11 5.45 5.96
N TYR A 150 9.04 5.25 5.04
CA TYR A 150 9.30 6.20 3.95
C TYR A 150 8.92 5.60 2.60
N ALA A 151 8.39 6.44 1.72
CA ALA A 151 8.13 6.10 0.33
C ALA A 151 8.39 7.32 -0.57
N ILE A 152 8.63 7.07 -1.85
CA ILE A 152 8.84 8.12 -2.85
C ILE A 152 7.74 8.04 -3.89
N ILE A 153 7.04 9.16 -4.13
CA ILE A 153 6.18 9.33 -5.29
C ILE A 153 7.04 9.97 -6.40
N PRO A 154 7.37 9.21 -7.45
CA PRO A 154 8.44 9.60 -8.39
C PRO A 154 8.03 10.70 -9.38
N TYR A 155 6.72 10.84 -9.63
CA TYR A 155 6.18 11.76 -10.64
C TYR A 155 5.08 12.63 -10.05
N VAL A 156 5.36 13.90 -9.91
CA VAL A 156 4.38 14.87 -9.41
C VAL A 156 4.42 16.13 -10.28
N THR A 157 3.24 16.62 -10.65
CA THR A 157 3.14 17.84 -11.45
C THR A 157 3.50 19.06 -10.61
N PRO A 158 4.52 19.83 -10.99
CA PRO A 158 4.89 21.05 -10.26
C PRO A 158 3.78 22.11 -10.32
N TYR A 159 3.69 22.92 -9.26
CA TYR A 159 2.71 24.00 -9.07
C TYR A 159 1.25 23.54 -9.03
N HIS A 160 1.00 22.24 -8.94
CA HIS A 160 -0.34 21.67 -8.78
C HIS A 160 -0.51 21.06 -7.38
N ARG A 161 -1.73 21.18 -6.85
CA ARG A 161 -2.08 20.55 -5.59
C ARG A 161 -2.20 19.04 -5.79
N THR A 162 -1.33 18.30 -5.14
CA THR A 162 -1.32 16.85 -5.14
C THR A 162 -1.79 16.34 -3.79
N ASN A 163 -2.79 15.48 -3.78
CA ASN A 163 -3.20 14.75 -2.59
C ASN A 163 -2.35 13.48 -2.49
N VAL A 164 -1.69 13.30 -1.38
CA VAL A 164 -0.98 12.08 -1.03
C VAL A 164 -1.84 11.34 -0.02
N THR A 165 -2.37 10.18 -0.38
CA THR A 165 -3.28 9.40 0.46
C THR A 165 -2.68 8.03 0.73
N LEU A 166 -2.58 7.67 2.00
CA LEU A 166 -2.20 6.33 2.46
C LEU A 166 -3.44 5.45 2.56
N ASP A 167 -3.35 4.24 2.02
CA ASP A 167 -4.43 3.27 2.06
C ASP A 167 -4.58 2.68 3.47
N SER A 168 -5.64 3.10 4.15
CA SER A 168 -5.95 2.67 5.50
C SER A 168 -6.24 1.17 5.61
N THR A 169 -6.61 0.50 4.53
CA THR A 169 -6.88 -0.95 4.52
C THR A 169 -5.61 -1.78 4.65
N THR A 170 -4.47 -1.19 4.32
CA THR A 170 -3.15 -1.83 4.43
C THR A 170 -2.45 -1.57 5.76
N LEU A 171 -3.08 -0.79 6.66
CA LEU A 171 -2.56 -0.56 7.99
C LEU A 171 -2.62 -1.85 8.83
N GLY A 172 -1.52 -2.17 9.51
CA GLY A 172 -1.50 -3.27 10.47
C GLY A 172 -2.43 -3.03 11.66
N ASN A 173 -2.82 -4.11 12.35
CA ASN A 173 -3.76 -4.06 13.49
C ASN A 173 -3.33 -3.11 14.63
N ASN A 174 -2.04 -2.84 14.75
CA ASN A 174 -1.46 -1.97 15.79
C ASN A 174 -1.06 -0.59 15.26
N MET A 175 -1.66 -0.16 14.16
CA MET A 175 -1.39 1.14 13.52
C MET A 175 -2.70 1.88 13.31
N GLU A 176 -2.70 3.16 13.65
CA GLU A 176 -3.82 4.05 13.39
C GLU A 176 -3.30 5.36 12.80
N LEU A 177 -3.97 5.84 11.76
CA LEU A 177 -3.62 7.06 11.07
C LEU A 177 -4.79 8.04 11.16
N PRO A 178 -4.70 9.09 12.02
CA PRO A 178 -5.78 10.06 12.17
C PRO A 178 -6.08 10.83 10.89
N ASN A 179 -5.05 11.08 10.09
CA ASN A 179 -5.16 11.75 8.80
C ASN A 179 -4.49 10.90 7.72
N THR A 180 -5.29 10.32 6.85
CA THR A 180 -4.81 9.49 5.74
C THR A 180 -4.33 10.28 4.54
N THR A 181 -4.71 11.57 4.43
CA THR A 181 -4.41 12.40 3.26
C THR A 181 -3.64 13.65 3.64
N GLN A 182 -2.55 13.91 2.92
CA GLN A 182 -1.76 15.14 2.98
C GLN A 182 -1.80 15.86 1.63
N LYS A 183 -1.90 17.19 1.66
CA LYS A 183 -1.91 18.03 0.47
C LYS A 183 -0.56 18.71 0.32
N VAL A 184 0.08 18.53 -0.83
CA VAL A 184 1.37 19.14 -1.16
C VAL A 184 1.27 19.92 -2.48
N VAL A 185 2.06 20.97 -2.59
CA VAL A 185 2.21 21.74 -3.84
C VAL A 185 3.70 21.89 -4.12
N PRO A 186 4.29 20.97 -4.91
CA PRO A 186 5.70 21.04 -5.21
C PRO A 186 6.01 22.16 -6.21
N THR A 187 7.14 22.78 -6.08
CA THR A 187 7.73 23.62 -7.14
C THR A 187 8.53 22.73 -8.10
N ARG A 188 8.83 23.23 -9.28
CA ARG A 188 9.67 22.50 -10.25
C ARG A 188 11.03 22.16 -9.66
N ALA A 189 11.52 20.96 -9.94
CA ALA A 189 12.78 20.41 -9.46
C ALA A 189 12.88 20.30 -7.93
N ALA A 190 11.76 20.20 -7.23
CA ALA A 190 11.72 20.08 -5.77
C ALA A 190 11.29 18.69 -5.33
N VAL A 191 11.85 18.24 -4.23
CA VAL A 191 11.32 17.13 -3.44
C VAL A 191 10.59 17.68 -2.23
N VAL A 192 9.28 17.54 -2.21
CA VAL A 192 8.42 18.01 -1.11
C VAL A 192 8.11 16.85 -0.18
N ARG A 193 8.06 17.11 1.12
CA ARG A 193 7.78 16.09 2.13
C ARG A 193 6.32 16.12 2.56
N ALA A 194 5.64 14.98 2.46
CA ALA A 194 4.32 14.73 3.04
C ALA A 194 4.49 13.99 4.38
N ASN A 195 4.16 14.66 5.49
CA ASN A 195 4.32 14.11 6.82
C ASN A 195 3.00 13.52 7.32
N PHE A 196 3.05 12.27 7.76
CA PHE A 196 1.95 11.59 8.40
C PHE A 196 2.34 11.26 9.85
N ALA A 197 1.45 11.59 10.77
CA ALA A 197 1.60 11.21 12.18
C ALA A 197 0.67 10.02 12.44
N GLY A 198 1.26 8.85 12.63
CA GLY A 198 0.53 7.64 12.97
C GLY A 198 0.68 7.30 14.46
N ASN A 199 -0.35 6.78 15.06
CA ASN A 199 -0.33 6.18 16.39
C ASN A 199 0.05 4.71 16.24
N ILE A 200 1.22 4.34 16.78
CA ILE A 200 1.72 2.96 16.73
C ILE A 200 1.60 2.38 18.12
N GLY A 201 0.87 1.30 18.24
CA GLY A 201 0.62 0.62 19.49
C GLY A 201 -0.76 -0.02 19.50
N ARG A 202 -1.10 -0.66 20.61
CA ARG A 202 -2.37 -1.37 20.75
C ARG A 202 -3.54 -0.41 20.80
N ARG A 203 -4.67 -0.87 20.30
CA ARG A 203 -5.95 -0.17 20.39
C ARG A 203 -6.78 -0.82 21.48
N ALA A 204 -7.38 -0.01 22.35
CA ALA A 204 -8.20 -0.53 23.44
C ALA A 204 -9.37 0.38 23.78
N PHE A 205 -10.45 -0.25 24.23
CA PHE A 205 -11.49 0.39 25.00
C PHE A 205 -11.15 0.25 26.50
N LEU A 206 -10.92 1.36 27.19
CA LEU A 206 -10.70 1.40 28.62
C LEU A 206 -11.99 1.83 29.29
N ILE A 207 -12.47 1.08 30.29
CA ILE A 207 -13.58 1.47 31.16
C ILE A 207 -12.95 2.05 32.42
N LEU A 208 -13.03 3.37 32.56
CA LEU A 208 -12.43 4.10 33.69
C LEU A 208 -13.42 4.23 34.84
N LYS A 209 -13.09 3.64 35.98
CA LYS A 209 -13.86 3.74 37.22
C LYS A 209 -13.09 4.52 38.28
N ARG A 210 -13.76 5.40 38.97
CA ARG A 210 -13.19 6.09 40.16
C ARG A 210 -13.00 5.09 41.32
N ALA A 211 -12.16 5.43 42.29
CA ALA A 211 -11.98 4.63 43.51
C ALA A 211 -13.28 4.44 44.29
N SER A 212 -14.28 5.33 44.13
CA SER A 212 -15.64 5.19 44.68
C SER A 212 -16.48 4.11 44.01
N GLY A 213 -16.02 3.50 42.91
CA GLY A 213 -16.77 2.54 42.08
C GLY A 213 -17.60 3.20 40.97
N GLU A 214 -17.79 4.51 41.00
CA GLU A 214 -18.50 5.25 39.95
C GLU A 214 -17.64 5.42 38.70
N ASN A 215 -18.27 5.51 37.53
CA ASN A 215 -17.56 5.78 36.28
C ASN A 215 -16.96 7.18 36.24
N VAL A 216 -15.85 7.34 35.52
CA VAL A 216 -15.33 8.68 35.19
C VAL A 216 -16.38 9.42 34.36
N PRO A 217 -16.67 10.70 34.62
CA PRO A 217 -17.74 11.44 33.94
C PRO A 217 -17.55 11.51 32.43
N TYR A 218 -18.70 11.51 31.73
CA TYR A 218 -18.76 11.79 30.31
C TYR A 218 -18.08 13.13 29.97
N GLY A 219 -17.37 13.18 28.85
CA GLY A 219 -16.66 14.38 28.41
C GLY A 219 -15.29 14.60 29.08
N ALA A 220 -14.88 13.73 30.02
CA ALA A 220 -13.53 13.80 30.59
C ALA A 220 -12.46 13.54 29.48
N THR A 221 -11.40 14.34 29.53
CA THR A 221 -10.26 14.14 28.61
C THR A 221 -9.31 13.14 29.21
N VAL A 222 -8.88 12.17 28.38
CA VAL A 222 -7.92 11.12 28.79
C VAL A 222 -6.69 11.20 27.91
N THR A 223 -5.51 11.20 28.54
CA THR A 223 -4.22 11.18 27.86
C THR A 223 -3.37 10.04 28.40
N SER A 224 -2.54 9.43 27.55
CA SER A 224 -1.54 8.47 28.02
C SER A 224 -0.36 9.22 28.64
N THR A 225 0.09 8.80 29.81
CA THR A 225 1.27 9.37 30.45
C THR A 225 2.57 8.73 29.96
N THR A 226 2.48 7.62 29.26
CA THR A 226 3.62 6.80 28.81
C THR A 226 4.16 7.25 27.46
N ASP A 227 3.37 7.96 26.66
CA ASP A 227 3.76 8.43 25.34
C ASP A 227 3.51 9.94 25.20
N LYS A 228 4.57 10.68 24.87
CA LYS A 228 4.51 12.14 24.69
C LYS A 228 3.70 12.57 23.48
N ASN A 229 3.48 11.67 22.52
CA ASN A 229 2.71 11.90 21.30
C ASN A 229 1.29 11.31 21.40
N ALA A 230 0.86 10.85 22.57
CA ALA A 230 -0.45 10.27 22.75
C ALA A 230 -1.55 11.29 22.49
N GLN A 231 -2.45 10.94 21.61
CA GLN A 231 -3.62 11.74 21.29
C GLN A 231 -4.59 11.71 22.47
N ALA A 232 -5.10 12.88 22.88
CA ALA A 232 -6.14 12.96 23.89
C ALA A 232 -7.43 12.34 23.37
N SER A 233 -8.08 11.52 24.18
CA SER A 233 -9.38 10.91 23.90
C SER A 233 -10.42 11.40 24.91
N ILE A 234 -11.70 11.25 24.57
CA ILE A 234 -12.80 11.70 25.41
C ILE A 234 -13.57 10.51 25.94
N VAL A 235 -13.90 10.53 27.22
CA VAL A 235 -14.73 9.51 27.87
C VAL A 235 -16.16 9.61 27.33
N SER A 236 -16.69 8.51 26.85
CA SER A 236 -18.07 8.32 26.43
C SER A 236 -18.95 7.78 27.60
N ASP A 237 -20.19 7.41 27.30
CA ASP A 237 -21.10 6.85 28.29
C ASP A 237 -20.50 5.61 28.98
N GLY A 238 -20.86 5.43 30.24
CA GLY A 238 -20.38 4.29 31.02
C GLY A 238 -18.91 4.36 31.44
N GLY A 239 -18.24 5.51 31.28
CA GLY A 239 -16.81 5.65 31.60
C GLY A 239 -15.89 5.05 30.57
N MET A 240 -16.40 4.73 29.38
CA MET A 240 -15.65 4.10 28.30
C MET A 240 -14.87 5.13 27.50
N VAL A 241 -13.60 4.83 27.20
CA VAL A 241 -12.74 5.64 26.33
C VAL A 241 -12.01 4.75 25.35
N TYR A 242 -12.04 5.12 24.06
CA TYR A 242 -11.21 4.51 23.04
C TYR A 242 -9.85 5.18 23.00
N MET A 243 -8.80 4.38 23.02
CA MET A 243 -7.43 4.86 22.92
C MET A 243 -6.62 3.99 21.95
N SER A 244 -5.73 4.62 21.20
CA SER A 244 -4.78 3.98 20.29
C SER A 244 -3.34 4.36 20.65
N GLY A 245 -2.38 3.58 20.14
CA GLY A 245 -0.97 3.82 20.44
C GLY A 245 -0.56 3.37 21.84
N LEU A 246 -1.33 2.50 22.49
CA LEU A 246 -1.07 2.02 23.83
C LEU A 246 0.01 0.92 23.82
N LYS A 247 0.81 0.86 24.90
CA LYS A 247 1.64 -0.29 25.25
C LYS A 247 0.79 -1.36 25.93
N ASP A 248 1.35 -2.57 26.09
CA ASP A 248 0.65 -3.66 26.80
C ASP A 248 0.30 -3.29 28.23
N ASN A 249 1.16 -2.53 28.90
CA ASN A 249 0.94 -1.98 30.23
C ASN A 249 1.30 -0.50 30.27
N GLY A 250 0.52 0.30 30.94
CA GLY A 250 0.76 1.72 31.03
C GLY A 250 -0.17 2.43 32.00
N GLU A 251 -0.10 3.74 31.99
CA GLU A 251 -0.97 4.61 32.79
C GLU A 251 -1.65 5.64 31.89
N VAL A 252 -2.89 5.93 32.20
CA VAL A 252 -3.65 7.04 31.61
C VAL A 252 -4.02 8.06 32.67
N TYR A 253 -4.09 9.31 32.26
CA TYR A 253 -4.51 10.44 33.06
C TYR A 253 -5.85 10.94 32.55
N ALA A 254 -6.84 10.96 33.41
CA ALA A 254 -8.18 11.43 33.10
C ALA A 254 -8.46 12.74 33.86
N GLN A 255 -9.04 13.71 33.15
CA GLN A 255 -9.37 15.04 33.68
C GLN A 255 -10.75 15.48 33.23
N TRP A 256 -11.61 15.90 34.17
CA TRP A 256 -12.96 16.45 33.93
C TRP A 256 -13.19 17.81 34.59
N GLY A 257 -12.12 18.42 35.09
CA GLY A 257 -12.14 19.76 35.66
C GLY A 257 -10.78 20.19 36.21
N SER A 258 -10.71 21.38 36.76
CA SER A 258 -9.44 21.97 37.24
C SER A 258 -9.13 21.67 38.70
N LYS A 259 -10.11 21.18 39.51
CA LYS A 259 -9.90 20.85 40.91
C LYS A 259 -9.20 19.50 41.07
N THR A 260 -8.43 19.33 42.14
CA THR A 260 -7.67 18.12 42.46
C THR A 260 -8.54 16.85 42.48
N GLY A 261 -9.80 16.95 42.92
CA GLY A 261 -10.76 15.85 42.89
C GLY A 261 -11.40 15.56 41.54
N GLN A 262 -11.06 16.33 40.48
CA GLN A 262 -11.56 16.20 39.12
C GLN A 262 -10.48 15.67 38.14
N GLN A 263 -9.50 15.00 38.69
CA GLN A 263 -8.36 14.43 37.97
C GLN A 263 -7.98 13.11 38.62
N CYS A 264 -7.57 12.14 37.82
CA CYS A 264 -7.10 10.87 38.35
C CYS A 264 -6.16 10.15 37.39
N LYS A 265 -5.36 9.22 37.88
CA LYS A 265 -4.51 8.32 37.12
C LYS A 265 -5.02 6.89 37.22
N ALA A 266 -5.03 6.18 36.13
CA ALA A 266 -5.41 4.79 36.09
C ALA A 266 -4.31 3.97 35.39
N ALA A 267 -3.82 2.94 36.08
CA ALA A 267 -2.97 1.94 35.48
C ALA A 267 -3.84 0.94 34.72
N TYR A 268 -3.40 0.53 33.53
CA TYR A 268 -4.05 -0.47 32.72
C TYR A 268 -3.08 -1.58 32.32
N SER A 269 -3.62 -2.77 32.11
CA SER A 269 -2.95 -3.92 31.52
C SER A 269 -3.86 -4.50 30.46
N LEU A 270 -3.36 -4.62 29.22
CA LEU A 270 -4.11 -5.13 28.09
C LEU A 270 -3.92 -6.64 27.99
N ALA A 271 -4.99 -7.40 28.14
CA ALA A 271 -5.02 -8.83 27.87
C ALA A 271 -4.79 -9.08 26.36
N ARG A 272 -4.53 -10.36 25.99
CA ARG A 272 -4.34 -10.78 24.59
C ARG A 272 -5.52 -10.34 23.72
N GLU A 273 -5.20 -9.83 22.55
CA GLU A 273 -6.15 -9.33 21.55
C GLU A 273 -7.24 -10.33 21.20
N ILE A 274 -8.49 -9.85 21.22
CA ILE A 274 -9.58 -10.42 20.47
C ILE A 274 -9.86 -9.41 19.34
N GLU A 275 -9.67 -9.81 18.09
CA GLU A 275 -9.93 -9.00 16.88
C GLU A 275 -9.25 -7.62 16.81
N GLY A 276 -8.02 -7.49 17.32
CA GLY A 276 -7.21 -6.27 17.20
C GLY A 276 -7.59 -5.10 18.12
N ILE A 277 -8.68 -5.19 18.89
CA ILE A 277 -9.07 -4.18 19.88
C ILE A 277 -9.23 -4.85 21.26
N ALA A 278 -8.39 -4.44 22.19
CA ALA A 278 -8.46 -4.95 23.56
C ALA A 278 -9.54 -4.17 24.36
N GLN A 279 -10.12 -4.82 25.36
CA GLN A 279 -11.01 -4.17 26.34
C GLN A 279 -10.54 -4.48 27.75
N THR A 280 -10.41 -3.44 28.59
CA THR A 280 -10.03 -3.61 29.99
C THR A 280 -10.67 -2.53 30.86
N THR A 281 -10.80 -2.85 32.15
CA THR A 281 -11.27 -1.89 33.15
C THR A 281 -10.08 -1.40 33.96
N ALA A 282 -9.97 -0.10 34.16
CA ALA A 282 -8.91 0.51 34.94
C ALA A 282 -9.51 1.37 36.06
N VAL A 283 -8.98 1.20 37.26
CA VAL A 283 -9.40 1.98 38.42
C VAL A 283 -8.55 3.24 38.54
N CYS A 284 -9.21 4.37 38.62
CA CYS A 284 -8.62 5.69 38.63
C CYS A 284 -8.42 6.15 40.08
N HIS A 285 -7.17 6.37 40.43
CA HIS A 285 -6.80 6.89 41.77
C HIS A 285 -6.51 8.37 41.67
N GLN A 286 -7.06 9.15 42.63
CA GLN A 286 -6.74 10.56 42.73
C GLN A 286 -5.25 10.72 43.09
N GLN A 287 -4.57 11.69 42.49
CA GLN A 287 -3.23 12.04 42.93
C GLN A 287 -3.35 12.63 44.32
N GLY A 288 -2.88 11.89 45.35
CA GLY A 288 -2.63 12.45 46.67
C GLY A 288 -1.61 13.60 46.56
N LYS A 289 -1.81 14.59 47.41
CA LYS A 289 -0.88 15.72 47.58
C LYS A 289 0.53 15.23 47.88
#